data_175c2edc4bd31cf58877d507fccc16b4
#
_entry.id   175c2edc4bd31cf58877d507fccc16b4
#
_cell.length_a   1.000
_cell.length_b   1.000
_cell.length_c   1.000
_cell.angle_alpha   90.00
_cell.angle_beta   90.00
_cell.angle_gamma   90.00
#
_symmetry.space_group_name_H-M   'P 1'
#
loop_
_entity.id
_entity.type
_entity.pdbx_description
1 polymer ?
#
loop_
_entity_poly.entity_id
_entity_poly.type
_entity_poly.pdbx_seq_one_letter_code
_entity_poly.pdbx_strand_id
1 'polypeptide(L)' 'MDIKEVRNNLIEGLEDEYTPTEIEFIDIRLEEIADMERMSLEDLDYYCTANSSEMFACIFDYKEFNKKNFEID' A
#
# COMPACT_ATOMS: atom_id res chain seq x y z
N MET A 1 -14.80 7.76 3.36
CA MET A 1 -13.56 7.38 2.66
C MET A 1 -13.39 5.86 2.71
N ASP A 2 -12.93 5.27 1.62
CA ASP A 2 -12.67 3.84 1.59
C ASP A 2 -11.22 3.58 1.17
N ILE A 3 -10.81 2.31 1.20
CA ILE A 3 -9.41 1.95 0.94
C ILE A 3 -9.01 2.24 -0.51
N LYS A 4 -9.95 2.20 -1.44
CA LYS A 4 -9.67 2.50 -2.83
C LYS A 4 -9.29 3.96 -3.03
N GLU A 5 -9.94 4.85 -2.29
CA GLU A 5 -9.59 6.27 -2.33
C GLU A 5 -8.19 6.51 -1.79
N VAL A 6 -7.85 5.86 -0.66
CA VAL A 6 -6.51 5.95 -0.09
C VAL A 6 -5.48 5.46 -1.09
N ARG A 7 -5.71 4.29 -1.67
CA ARG A 7 -4.83 3.72 -2.68
C ARG A 7 -4.65 4.66 -3.88
N ASN A 8 -5.75 5.21 -4.41
CA ASN A 8 -5.68 6.09 -5.56
C ASN A 8 -4.87 7.35 -5.26
N ASN A 9 -5.04 7.91 -4.07
CA ASN A 9 -4.28 9.09 -3.66
C ASN A 9 -2.78 8.77 -3.55
N LEU A 10 -2.46 7.60 -3.04
CA LEU A 10 -1.07 7.16 -2.93
C LEU A 10 -0.43 6.98 -4.31
N ILE A 11 -1.09 6.26 -5.20
CA ILE A 11 -0.60 5.98 -6.55
C ILE A 11 -0.45 7.26 -7.36
N GLU A 12 -1.44 8.15 -7.26
CA GLU A 12 -1.41 9.42 -7.97
C GLU A 12 -0.19 10.24 -7.57
N GLY A 13 0.16 10.23 -6.30
CA GLY A 13 1.34 10.94 -5.80
C GLY A 13 2.64 10.35 -6.32
N LEU A 14 2.66 9.07 -6.67
CA LEU A 14 3.85 8.38 -7.15
C LEU A 14 4.02 8.45 -8.67
N GLU A 15 2.94 8.78 -9.39
CA GLU A 15 2.96 8.92 -10.85
C GLU A 15 3.41 7.67 -11.62
N ASP A 16 3.22 6.49 -11.04
CA ASP A 16 3.56 5.22 -11.66
C ASP A 16 2.32 4.45 -12.09
N GLU A 17 2.51 3.51 -13.00
CA GLU A 17 1.44 2.61 -13.43
C GLU A 17 1.62 1.24 -12.78
N TYR A 18 0.52 0.62 -12.40
CA TYR A 18 0.52 -0.66 -11.70
C TYR A 18 -0.46 -1.63 -12.36
N THR A 19 -0.10 -2.91 -12.32
CA THR A 19 -1.00 -3.96 -12.82
C THR A 19 -2.17 -4.13 -11.85
N PRO A 20 -3.29 -4.71 -12.30
CA PRO A 20 -4.40 -5.00 -11.40
C PRO A 20 -4.01 -5.85 -10.19
N THR A 21 -3.09 -6.79 -10.37
CA THR A 21 -2.59 -7.63 -9.26
C THR A 21 -1.82 -6.80 -8.24
N GLU A 22 -0.98 -5.87 -8.72
CA GLU A 22 -0.25 -4.97 -7.82
C GLU A 22 -1.20 -4.04 -7.08
N ILE A 23 -2.22 -3.55 -7.75
CA ILE A 23 -3.23 -2.67 -7.14
C ILE A 23 -3.96 -3.42 -6.02
N GLU A 24 -4.37 -4.66 -6.27
CA GLU A 24 -5.01 -5.48 -5.25
C GLU A 24 -4.08 -5.71 -4.06
N PHE A 25 -2.82 -5.98 -4.31
CA PHE A 25 -1.82 -6.16 -3.26
C PHE A 25 -1.69 -4.88 -2.41
N ILE A 26 -1.63 -3.72 -3.06
CA ILE A 26 -1.54 -2.43 -2.36
C ILE A 26 -2.75 -2.26 -1.44
N ASP A 27 -3.95 -2.55 -1.93
CA ASP A 27 -5.18 -2.43 -1.15
C ASP A 27 -5.11 -3.31 0.10
N ILE A 28 -4.69 -4.56 -0.06
CA ILE A 28 -4.58 -5.50 1.06
C ILE A 28 -3.56 -5.01 2.10
N ARG A 29 -2.41 -4.54 1.64
CA ARG A 29 -1.39 -4.04 2.55
C ARG A 29 -1.81 -2.78 3.29
N LEU A 30 -2.50 -1.88 2.61
CA LEU A 30 -3.01 -0.67 3.26
C LEU A 30 -4.00 -1.03 4.36
N GLU A 31 -4.89 -1.99 4.10
CA GLU A 31 -5.82 -2.45 5.11
C GLU A 31 -5.11 -3.08 6.32
N GLU A 32 -4.08 -3.89 6.06
CA GLU A 32 -3.30 -4.50 7.12
C GLU A 32 -2.58 -3.45 7.97
N ILE A 33 -1.99 -2.45 7.32
CA ILE A 33 -1.28 -1.39 8.02
C ILE A 33 -2.26 -0.59 8.89
N ALA A 34 -3.42 -0.25 8.34
CA ALA A 34 -4.44 0.47 9.10
C ALA A 34 -4.87 -0.32 10.33
N ASP A 35 -5.04 -1.62 10.18
CA ASP A 35 -5.45 -2.50 11.27
C ASP A 35 -4.36 -2.63 12.34
N MET A 36 -3.13 -2.88 11.92
CA MET A 36 -2.00 -3.04 12.84
C MET A 36 -1.71 -1.77 13.63
N GLU A 37 -1.77 -0.63 12.96
CA GLU A 37 -1.48 0.67 13.56
C GLU A 37 -2.70 1.33 14.19
N ARG A 38 -3.88 0.69 14.05
CA ARG A 38 -5.15 1.19 14.56
C ARG A 38 -5.45 2.59 14.03
N MET A 39 -5.23 2.79 12.74
CA MET A 39 -5.47 4.05 12.07
C MET A 39 -6.84 4.06 11.43
N SER A 40 -7.50 5.22 11.45
CA SER A 40 -8.68 5.42 10.61
C SER A 40 -8.23 5.56 9.16
N LEU A 41 -9.17 5.44 8.21
CA LEU A 41 -8.83 5.61 6.80
C LEU A 41 -8.35 7.03 6.51
N GLU A 42 -8.92 8.02 7.20
CA GLU A 42 -8.47 9.40 7.06
C GLU A 42 -7.03 9.58 7.53
N ASP A 43 -6.68 8.98 8.65
CA ASP A 43 -5.31 9.01 9.17
C ASP A 43 -4.34 8.30 8.22
N LEU A 44 -4.75 7.15 7.70
CA LEU A 44 -3.96 6.40 6.74
C LEU A 44 -3.73 7.22 5.46
N ASP A 45 -4.78 7.88 4.97
CA ASP A 45 -4.69 8.72 3.79
C ASP A 45 -3.72 9.88 4.01
N TYR A 46 -3.82 10.53 5.15
CA TYR A 46 -2.90 11.61 5.51
C TYR A 46 -1.45 11.10 5.53
N TYR A 47 -1.23 9.96 6.15
CA TYR A 47 0.11 9.37 6.25
C TYR A 47 0.65 9.03 4.85
N CYS A 48 -0.17 8.44 4.00
CA CYS A 48 0.23 8.10 2.64
C CYS A 48 0.56 9.33 1.81
N THR A 49 -0.19 10.42 2.02
CA THR A 49 0.05 11.67 1.30
C THR A 49 1.32 12.35 1.79
N ALA A 50 1.53 12.39 3.10
CA ALA A 50 2.69 13.05 3.69
C ALA A 50 3.98 12.26 3.49
N ASN A 51 3.91 10.92 3.47
CA ASN A 51 5.07 10.04 3.41
C ASN A 51 4.88 8.95 2.35
N SER A 52 4.46 9.34 1.16
CA SER A 52 4.11 8.40 0.09
C SER A 52 5.26 7.46 -0.27
N SER A 53 6.48 7.98 -0.36
CA SER A 53 7.64 7.15 -0.72
C SER A 53 7.94 6.10 0.33
N GLU A 54 7.85 6.46 1.61
CA GLU A 54 8.07 5.51 2.70
C GLU A 54 6.98 4.45 2.75
N MET A 55 5.73 4.86 2.61
CA MET A 55 4.61 3.94 2.61
C MET A 55 4.71 2.97 1.44
N PHE A 56 5.05 3.47 0.27
CA PHE A 56 5.23 2.67 -0.92
C PHE A 56 6.36 1.65 -0.72
N ALA A 57 7.49 2.07 -0.17
CA ALA A 57 8.61 1.17 0.10
C ALA A 57 8.20 0.06 1.05
N CYS A 58 7.48 0.38 2.12
CA CYS A 58 6.99 -0.63 3.06
C CYS A 58 6.09 -1.67 2.38
N ILE A 59 5.20 -1.21 1.51
CA ILE A 59 4.28 -2.10 0.79
C ILE A 59 5.06 -3.04 -0.13
N PHE A 60 5.98 -2.50 -0.90
CA PHE A 60 6.70 -3.29 -1.91
C PHE A 60 7.84 -4.12 -1.33
N ASP A 61 8.43 -3.70 -0.24
CA ASP A 61 9.39 -4.54 0.48
C ASP A 61 8.70 -5.81 0.97
N TYR A 62 7.48 -5.67 1.49
CA TYR A 62 6.70 -6.82 1.93
C TYR A 62 6.36 -7.72 0.75
N LYS A 63 5.99 -7.14 -0.38
CA LYS A 63 5.70 -7.89 -1.60
C LYS A 63 6.91 -8.70 -2.06
N GLU A 64 8.08 -8.07 -2.09
CA GLU A 64 9.31 -8.76 -2.50
C GLU A 64 9.66 -9.89 -1.55
N PHE A 65 9.49 -9.68 -0.26
CA PHE A 65 9.71 -10.72 0.73
C PHE A 65 8.81 -11.92 0.46
N ASN A 66 7.54 -11.69 0.24
CA ASN A 66 6.60 -12.76 -0.06
C ASN A 66 6.90 -13.44 -1.39
N LYS A 67 7.29 -12.67 -2.39
CA LYS A 67 7.66 -13.20 -3.68
C LYS A 67 8.85 -14.17 -3.57
N LYS A 68 9.87 -13.78 -2.81
CA LYS A 68 11.03 -14.64 -2.57
C LYS A 68 10.62 -15.93 -1.89
N ASN A 69 9.74 -15.87 -0.91
CA ASN A 69 9.28 -17.06 -0.21
C ASN A 69 8.49 -17.98 -1.12
N PHE A 70 7.70 -17.43 -2.02
CA PHE A 70 6.95 -18.22 -2.98
C PHE A 70 7.82 -18.81 -4.09
N GLU A 71 8.85 -18.11 -4.49
CA GLU A 71 9.76 -18.57 -5.54
C GLU A 71 10.64 -19.72 -5.09
N ILE A 72 10.85 -19.86 -3.80
CA ILE A 72 11.62 -20.97 -3.23
C ILE A 72 10.86 -22.29 -3.35
N ASP A 73 9.56 -22.22 -3.40
CA ASP A 73 8.71 -23.37 -3.57
C ASP A 73 8.67 -23.79 -5.05
#